data_adde3d0a037176cc60ed95651f6367d5
#
_entry.id   adde3d0a037176cc60ed95651f6367d5
#
_cell.length_a   1.000
_cell.length_b   1.000
_cell.length_c   1.000
_cell.angle_alpha   90.00
_cell.angle_beta   90.00
_cell.angle_gamma   90.00
#
_symmetry.space_group_name_H-M   'P 1'
#
loop_
_entity.id
_entity.type
_entity.pdbx_description
1 polymer ?
#
loop_
_entity_poly.entity_id
_entity_poly.type
_entity_poly.pdbx_seq_one_letter_code
_entity_poly.pdbx_strand_id
1 'polypeptide(L)'
;MTHQDTTQQRADWVEAAVPAEHTDEHDAGYPAHAAPGTEHTGREQLVLERIERARRARPRVREKLITLAHGAGGKATQSLIEAVFLDAFRNPALEPLEDAAAVTAGDTRLAFTTDSYVVSPLFFPGGNIGDLAVNGTVNDLAVSGARPVHLSTGFILEEGFPVEDLRRIVASMAAAAKAAGVSIVTGDTKVVQRGKGDGCYINTAGVGLVTGELNLGVATARPGDAVIVSGPVGDHGITIMLERGELDLEAELVSDTAPVH
;
A
#
# COMPACT_ATOMS: atom_id res chain seq x y z
N MET A 1 -34.15 -2.83 -23.83
CA MET A 1 -33.63 -1.64 -23.17
C MET A 1 -32.16 -1.63 -23.37
N THR A 2 -31.66 -0.69 -24.11
CA THR A 2 -30.46 -0.75 -24.94
C THR A 2 -29.25 -0.19 -24.25
N HIS A 3 -28.08 -0.76 -24.55
CA HIS A 3 -26.73 -0.53 -24.08
C HIS A 3 -26.14 0.89 -24.31
N GLN A 4 -26.93 1.92 -24.42
CA GLN A 4 -26.48 3.28 -24.75
C GLN A 4 -26.48 4.29 -23.59
N ASP A 5 -26.92 3.89 -22.39
CA ASP A 5 -27.14 4.86 -21.30
C ASP A 5 -25.98 4.98 -20.28
N THR A 6 -24.95 4.14 -20.39
CA THR A 6 -23.83 4.12 -19.44
C THR A 6 -22.60 4.94 -19.89
N THR A 7 -22.57 5.32 -21.16
CA THR A 7 -21.42 6.08 -21.72
C THR A 7 -21.60 7.60 -21.54
N GLN A 8 -22.85 8.07 -21.47
CA GLN A 8 -23.15 9.49 -21.31
C GLN A 8 -22.90 10.01 -19.90
N GLN A 9 -23.10 9.17 -18.88
CA GLN A 9 -22.85 9.56 -17.48
C GLN A 9 -21.36 9.72 -17.12
N ARG A 10 -20.43 9.18 -17.91
CA ARG A 10 -18.99 9.37 -17.69
C ARG A 10 -18.43 10.67 -18.26
N ALA A 11 -19.12 11.25 -19.24
CA ALA A 11 -18.70 12.51 -19.87
C ALA A 11 -18.99 13.74 -18.98
N ASP A 12 -20.05 13.69 -18.19
CA ASP A 12 -20.53 14.84 -17.42
C ASP A 12 -19.69 15.14 -16.15
N TRP A 13 -18.81 14.23 -15.73
CA TRP A 13 -17.93 14.44 -14.56
C TRP A 13 -16.63 15.19 -14.89
N VAL A 14 -16.24 15.24 -16.15
CA VAL A 14 -14.98 15.89 -16.56
C VAL A 14 -15.17 17.40 -16.82
N GLU A 15 -16.39 17.85 -17.09
CA GLU A 15 -16.66 19.26 -17.42
C GLU A 15 -17.02 20.14 -16.19
N ALA A 16 -17.23 19.56 -15.01
CA ALA A 16 -17.66 20.29 -13.82
C ALA A 16 -16.51 20.81 -12.92
N ALA A 17 -15.25 20.65 -13.31
CA ALA A 17 -14.09 20.96 -12.45
C ALA A 17 -13.21 22.13 -12.95
N VAL A 18 -13.74 23.07 -13.74
CA VAL A 18 -13.02 24.31 -14.05
C VAL A 18 -13.86 25.51 -13.62
N PRO A 19 -13.61 26.11 -12.46
CA PRO A 19 -14.11 27.45 -12.17
C PRO A 19 -13.29 28.49 -12.94
N ALA A 20 -14.01 29.37 -13.65
CA ALA A 20 -13.48 30.53 -14.36
C ALA A 20 -12.82 31.53 -13.37
N GLU A 21 -11.75 32.11 -13.87
CA GLU A 21 -11.18 33.44 -13.61
C GLU A 21 -11.36 34.05 -12.20
N HIS A 22 -10.29 34.00 -11.40
CA HIS A 22 -10.03 35.03 -10.40
C HIS A 22 -8.83 35.88 -10.88
N THR A 23 -9.17 37.14 -11.20
CA THR A 23 -8.24 38.24 -11.43
C THR A 23 -7.46 38.57 -10.18
N ASP A 24 -6.19 38.83 -10.41
CA ASP A 24 -5.16 39.49 -9.62
C ASP A 24 -5.55 40.22 -8.34
N GLU A 25 -4.83 39.86 -7.25
CA GLU A 25 -4.04 40.73 -6.40
C GLU A 25 -3.64 39.97 -5.13
N HIS A 26 -2.42 39.38 -5.14
CA HIS A 26 -1.52 39.37 -4.00
C HIS A 26 -0.21 38.67 -4.41
N ASP A 27 0.68 39.49 -4.94
CA ASP A 27 2.10 39.16 -5.11
C ASP A 27 2.76 39.10 -3.69
N ALA A 28 2.63 37.94 -3.03
CA ALA A 28 3.49 37.56 -1.93
C ALA A 28 4.59 36.67 -2.53
N GLY A 29 5.69 37.32 -2.96
CA GLY A 29 6.83 36.69 -3.58
C GLY A 29 7.33 35.47 -2.80
N TYR A 30 7.06 34.29 -3.34
CA TYR A 30 7.83 33.10 -3.04
C TYR A 30 9.26 33.31 -3.58
N PRO A 31 10.30 33.10 -2.77
CA PRO A 31 11.66 33.25 -3.26
C PRO A 31 11.89 32.31 -4.43
N ALA A 32 12.32 32.87 -5.55
CA ALA A 32 12.70 32.15 -6.75
C ALA A 32 13.65 31.00 -6.39
N HIS A 33 13.35 29.81 -6.88
CA HIS A 33 14.19 28.63 -6.73
C HIS A 33 15.61 28.94 -7.18
N ALA A 34 16.57 28.76 -6.28
CA ALA A 34 17.98 28.97 -6.53
C ALA A 34 18.44 28.14 -7.74
N ALA A 35 19.12 28.79 -8.67
CA ALA A 35 19.74 28.16 -9.82
C ALA A 35 20.80 27.12 -9.37
N PRO A 36 21.08 26.07 -10.18
CA PRO A 36 22.12 25.10 -9.86
C PRO A 36 23.47 25.79 -9.79
N GLY A 37 24.03 25.90 -8.59
CA GLY A 37 25.30 26.57 -8.34
C GLY A 37 25.41 27.35 -7.03
N THR A 38 24.41 27.32 -6.15
CA THR A 38 24.50 27.94 -4.83
C THR A 38 25.48 27.18 -3.93
N GLU A 39 26.57 27.84 -3.55
CA GLU A 39 27.45 27.39 -2.46
C GLU A 39 26.61 27.26 -1.20
N HIS A 40 26.45 26.03 -0.73
CA HIS A 40 25.74 25.75 0.53
C HIS A 40 26.46 26.44 1.68
N THR A 41 25.70 27.05 2.59
CA THR A 41 26.28 27.59 3.83
C THR A 41 26.94 26.46 4.61
N GLY A 42 27.98 26.73 5.38
CA GLY A 42 28.69 25.70 6.15
C GLY A 42 27.80 24.85 7.03
N ARG A 43 26.61 25.38 7.45
CA ARG A 43 25.62 24.66 8.20
C ARG A 43 24.84 23.65 7.33
N GLU A 44 24.51 24.00 6.10
CA GLU A 44 23.86 23.11 5.13
C GLU A 44 24.78 21.97 4.71
N GLN A 45 26.07 22.27 4.48
CA GLN A 45 27.07 21.25 4.20
C GLN A 45 27.19 20.23 5.34
N LEU A 46 27.23 20.69 6.59
CA LEU A 46 27.25 19.80 7.76
C LEU A 46 26.00 18.92 7.87
N VAL A 47 24.84 19.45 7.51
CA VAL A 47 23.58 18.68 7.48
C VAL A 47 23.64 17.64 6.37
N LEU A 48 24.07 18.00 5.17
CA LEU A 48 24.22 17.08 4.03
C LEU A 48 25.23 15.97 4.33
N GLU A 49 26.41 16.30 4.88
CA GLU A 49 27.40 15.30 5.31
C GLU A 49 26.85 14.35 6.38
N ARG A 50 26.03 14.86 7.30
CA ARG A 50 25.38 14.04 8.34
C ARG A 50 24.34 13.11 7.74
N ILE A 51 23.56 13.58 6.77
CA ILE A 51 22.60 12.77 6.00
C ILE A 51 23.34 11.69 5.20
N GLU A 52 24.40 12.06 4.48
CA GLU A 52 25.20 11.09 3.72
C GLU A 52 25.87 10.04 4.61
N ARG A 53 26.40 10.46 5.76
CA ARG A 53 26.96 9.54 6.74
C ARG A 53 25.91 8.60 7.31
N ALA A 54 24.71 9.09 7.56
CA ALA A 54 23.59 8.26 8.00
C ALA A 54 23.15 7.27 6.91
N ARG A 55 23.14 7.69 5.63
CA ARG A 55 22.84 6.82 4.48
C ARG A 55 23.91 5.75 4.24
N ARG A 56 25.18 6.03 4.53
CA ARG A 56 26.30 5.08 4.41
C ARG A 56 26.42 4.13 5.61
N ALA A 57 25.79 4.48 6.75
CA ALA A 57 25.77 3.60 7.91
C ALA A 57 25.00 2.33 7.58
N ARG A 58 25.64 1.15 7.74
CA ARG A 58 24.91 -0.12 7.57
C ARG A 58 23.75 -0.15 8.54
N PRO A 59 22.54 -0.44 8.06
CA PRO A 59 21.37 -0.58 8.93
C PRO A 59 21.64 -1.69 9.94
N ARG A 60 21.20 -1.49 11.20
CA ARG A 60 21.37 -2.43 12.29
C ARG A 60 20.08 -2.54 13.06
N VAL A 61 19.61 -3.73 13.27
CA VAL A 61 18.58 -3.99 14.26
C VAL A 61 19.23 -3.83 15.65
N ARG A 62 18.68 -2.96 16.47
CA ARG A 62 19.20 -2.67 17.82
C ARG A 62 18.65 -3.63 18.86
N GLU A 63 17.44 -4.08 18.66
CA GLU A 63 16.69 -4.96 19.52
C GLU A 63 17.16 -6.42 19.33
N LYS A 64 17.22 -7.17 20.42
CA LYS A 64 17.54 -8.61 20.38
C LYS A 64 16.34 -9.48 20.05
N LEU A 65 15.14 -8.93 20.18
CA LEU A 65 13.86 -9.61 19.97
C LEU A 65 13.00 -8.80 19.03
N ILE A 66 12.17 -9.48 18.26
CA ILE A 66 11.15 -8.83 17.44
C ILE A 66 10.08 -8.21 18.34
N THR A 67 9.69 -6.99 18.03
CA THR A 67 8.63 -6.24 18.71
C THR A 67 7.59 -5.79 17.71
N LEU A 68 6.43 -5.32 18.17
CA LEU A 68 5.37 -4.80 17.29
C LEU A 68 5.85 -3.65 16.38
N ALA A 69 6.82 -2.84 16.85
CA ALA A 69 7.40 -1.76 16.05
C ALA A 69 8.09 -2.25 14.77
N HIS A 70 8.54 -3.50 14.71
CA HIS A 70 9.15 -4.08 13.52
C HIS A 70 8.13 -4.47 12.43
N GLY A 71 6.83 -4.49 12.76
CA GLY A 71 5.74 -4.73 11.82
C GLY A 71 4.90 -3.47 11.53
N ALA A 72 5.23 -2.31 12.09
CA ALA A 72 4.41 -1.10 12.01
C ALA A 72 4.73 -0.19 10.81
N GLY A 73 5.54 -0.61 9.84
CA GLY A 73 5.88 0.16 8.64
C GLY A 73 6.85 1.33 8.87
N GLY A 74 7.38 1.50 10.11
CA GLY A 74 8.27 2.61 10.45
C GLY A 74 9.77 2.28 10.34
N LYS A 75 10.61 3.10 10.98
CA LYS A 75 12.07 2.95 10.95
C LYS A 75 12.57 1.61 11.48
N ALA A 76 11.88 1.00 12.45
CA ALA A 76 12.24 -0.31 12.98
C ALA A 76 12.02 -1.40 11.93
N THR A 77 10.89 -1.35 11.20
CA THR A 77 10.58 -2.23 10.06
C THR A 77 11.63 -2.09 8.98
N GLN A 78 11.93 -0.86 8.55
CA GLN A 78 12.95 -0.60 7.54
C GLN A 78 14.33 -1.15 7.97
N SER A 79 14.75 -0.91 9.21
CA SER A 79 16.03 -1.44 9.71
C SER A 79 16.07 -2.96 9.72
N LEU A 80 14.96 -3.62 10.05
CA LEU A 80 14.84 -5.08 9.99
C LEU A 80 14.94 -5.59 8.55
N ILE A 81 14.20 -4.97 7.63
CA ILE A 81 14.22 -5.34 6.20
C ILE A 81 15.64 -5.22 5.64
N GLU A 82 16.28 -4.08 5.83
CA GLU A 82 17.61 -3.82 5.27
C GLU A 82 18.72 -4.67 5.90
N ALA A 83 18.67 -4.88 7.22
CA ALA A 83 19.76 -5.56 7.94
C ALA A 83 19.64 -7.08 7.95
N VAL A 84 18.46 -7.63 7.71
CA VAL A 84 18.22 -9.07 7.79
C VAL A 84 17.79 -9.63 6.45
N PHE A 85 16.70 -9.10 5.88
CA PHE A 85 16.13 -9.68 4.66
C PHE A 85 16.89 -9.27 3.40
N LEU A 86 17.14 -7.98 3.22
CA LEU A 86 17.88 -7.50 2.05
C LEU A 86 19.34 -7.98 2.08
N ASP A 87 19.97 -8.08 3.25
CA ASP A 87 21.32 -8.62 3.35
C ASP A 87 21.40 -10.09 2.88
N ALA A 88 20.39 -10.89 3.19
CA ALA A 88 20.31 -12.30 2.82
C ALA A 88 19.80 -12.55 1.38
N PHE A 89 18.84 -11.75 0.91
CA PHE A 89 18.09 -12.01 -0.34
C PHE A 89 18.46 -11.03 -1.47
N ARG A 90 19.51 -10.23 -1.30
CA ARG A 90 19.90 -9.16 -2.22
C ARG A 90 19.93 -9.58 -3.67
N ASN A 91 19.18 -8.90 -4.48
CA ASN A 91 19.16 -9.01 -5.92
C ASN A 91 18.61 -7.71 -6.54
N PRO A 92 18.84 -7.46 -7.85
CA PRO A 92 18.44 -6.21 -8.51
C PRO A 92 16.94 -5.90 -8.46
N ALA A 93 16.06 -6.90 -8.37
CA ALA A 93 14.62 -6.68 -8.31
C ALA A 93 14.16 -6.29 -6.88
N LEU A 94 14.89 -6.73 -5.85
CA LEU A 94 14.55 -6.44 -4.45
C LEU A 94 15.18 -5.13 -3.96
N GLU A 95 16.31 -4.71 -4.51
CA GLU A 95 17.07 -3.54 -4.03
C GLU A 95 16.28 -2.23 -3.98
N PRO A 96 15.33 -1.93 -4.89
CA PRO A 96 14.51 -0.72 -4.84
C PRO A 96 13.60 -0.63 -3.62
N LEU A 97 13.19 -1.76 -3.02
CA LEU A 97 12.25 -1.83 -1.88
C LEU A 97 10.96 -1.07 -2.15
N GLU A 98 10.42 -1.18 -3.34
CA GLU A 98 9.13 -0.63 -3.76
C GLU A 98 7.98 -1.58 -3.35
N ASP A 99 6.73 -1.11 -3.46
CA ASP A 99 5.52 -1.89 -3.09
C ASP A 99 5.37 -3.15 -3.94
N ALA A 100 5.83 -3.15 -5.18
CA ALA A 100 5.93 -4.34 -6.01
C ALA A 100 7.29 -4.43 -6.71
N ALA A 101 7.79 -5.64 -6.86
CA ALA A 101 9.01 -5.91 -7.62
C ALA A 101 8.72 -5.96 -9.13
N ALA A 102 9.46 -5.18 -9.92
CA ALA A 102 9.45 -5.31 -11.37
C ALA A 102 10.32 -6.50 -11.80
N VAL A 103 9.73 -7.47 -12.47
CA VAL A 103 10.40 -8.68 -12.95
C VAL A 103 10.11 -8.91 -14.43
N THR A 104 10.95 -9.68 -15.11
CA THR A 104 10.78 -9.99 -16.54
C THR A 104 10.61 -11.49 -16.73
N ALA A 105 9.60 -11.88 -17.49
CA ALA A 105 9.38 -13.26 -17.94
C ALA A 105 9.34 -13.30 -19.47
N GLY A 106 10.43 -13.73 -20.10
CA GLY A 106 10.64 -13.55 -21.54
C GLY A 106 10.62 -12.06 -21.89
N ASP A 107 9.78 -11.68 -22.84
CA ASP A 107 9.61 -10.28 -23.27
C ASP A 107 8.55 -9.52 -22.47
N THR A 108 7.95 -10.15 -21.47
CA THR A 108 6.86 -9.57 -20.69
C THR A 108 7.40 -8.97 -19.38
N ARG A 109 7.08 -7.72 -19.13
CA ARG A 109 7.33 -7.06 -17.84
C ARG A 109 6.15 -7.31 -16.90
N LEU A 110 6.47 -7.79 -15.71
CA LEU A 110 5.51 -8.09 -14.64
C LEU A 110 5.84 -7.28 -13.41
N ALA A 111 4.82 -6.94 -12.65
CA ALA A 111 4.94 -6.55 -11.25
C ALA A 111 4.50 -7.73 -10.39
N PHE A 112 5.23 -7.99 -9.30
CA PHE A 112 4.94 -9.04 -8.34
C PHE A 112 5.03 -8.46 -6.92
N THR A 113 3.97 -8.66 -6.13
CA THR A 113 3.92 -8.25 -4.73
C THR A 113 3.36 -9.36 -3.84
N THR A 114 3.59 -9.25 -2.55
CA THR A 114 2.97 -10.10 -1.53
C THR A 114 2.77 -9.32 -0.25
N ASP A 115 1.62 -9.54 0.38
CA ASP A 115 1.25 -8.88 1.61
C ASP A 115 0.60 -9.86 2.60
N SER A 116 0.78 -9.58 3.89
CA SER A 116 0.23 -10.40 4.98
C SER A 116 -0.69 -9.56 5.85
N TYR A 117 -1.91 -10.04 6.05
CA TYR A 117 -2.96 -9.33 6.75
C TYR A 117 -3.23 -9.94 8.11
N VAL A 118 -3.09 -9.09 9.11
CA VAL A 118 -3.33 -9.37 10.52
C VAL A 118 -4.13 -8.19 11.08
N VAL A 119 -5.42 -8.39 11.31
CA VAL A 119 -6.31 -7.36 11.85
C VAL A 119 -7.24 -7.96 12.88
N SER A 120 -7.47 -7.27 13.96
CA SER A 120 -8.44 -7.62 14.99
C SER A 120 -9.18 -6.34 15.40
N PRO A 121 -10.55 -6.34 15.35
CA PRO A 121 -11.41 -7.46 14.93
C PRO A 121 -11.30 -7.77 13.44
N LEU A 122 -11.66 -9.00 13.04
CA LEU A 122 -11.62 -9.45 11.63
C LEU A 122 -12.71 -8.79 10.77
N PHE A 123 -13.81 -8.37 11.39
CA PHE A 123 -14.91 -7.60 10.80
C PHE A 123 -14.97 -6.25 11.47
N PHE A 124 -14.96 -5.20 10.71
CA PHE A 124 -14.90 -3.82 11.19
C PHE A 124 -15.80 -2.90 10.35
N PRO A 125 -16.17 -1.73 10.81
CA PRO A 125 -16.91 -0.76 10.00
C PRO A 125 -16.21 -0.46 8.68
N GLY A 126 -16.92 -0.66 7.56
CA GLY A 126 -16.39 -0.46 6.22
C GLY A 126 -15.78 -1.71 5.55
N GLY A 127 -15.59 -2.83 6.29
CA GLY A 127 -15.07 -4.04 5.66
C GLY A 127 -14.73 -5.19 6.59
N ASN A 128 -13.87 -6.07 6.12
CA ASN A 128 -13.29 -7.17 6.89
C ASN A 128 -11.91 -7.55 6.32
N ILE A 129 -11.21 -8.44 7.00
CA ILE A 129 -9.88 -8.89 6.59
C ILE A 129 -9.83 -9.42 5.14
N GLY A 130 -10.93 -9.91 4.59
CA GLY A 130 -10.98 -10.51 3.25
C GLY A 130 -10.91 -9.47 2.13
N ASP A 131 -11.74 -8.42 2.18
CA ASP A 131 -11.68 -7.33 1.21
C ASP A 131 -10.40 -6.50 1.39
N LEU A 132 -9.96 -6.30 2.63
CA LEU A 132 -8.67 -5.66 2.92
C LEU A 132 -7.52 -6.40 2.24
N ALA A 133 -7.47 -7.74 2.34
CA ALA A 133 -6.41 -8.55 1.76
C ALA A 133 -6.36 -8.49 0.23
N VAL A 134 -7.50 -8.42 -0.43
CA VAL A 134 -7.54 -8.29 -1.90
C VAL A 134 -7.18 -6.88 -2.33
N ASN A 135 -7.81 -5.86 -1.73
CA ASN A 135 -7.60 -4.47 -2.11
C ASN A 135 -6.14 -4.05 -1.91
N GLY A 136 -5.51 -4.37 -0.78
CA GLY A 136 -4.14 -3.98 -0.51
C GLY A 136 -3.17 -4.52 -1.58
N THR A 137 -3.22 -5.82 -1.86
CA THR A 137 -2.33 -6.43 -2.87
C THR A 137 -2.61 -5.94 -4.29
N VAL A 138 -3.88 -5.69 -4.63
CA VAL A 138 -4.25 -5.09 -5.93
C VAL A 138 -3.73 -3.66 -6.03
N ASN A 139 -3.83 -2.89 -4.94
CA ASN A 139 -3.37 -1.51 -4.88
C ASN A 139 -1.85 -1.38 -5.05
N ASP A 140 -1.06 -2.28 -4.44
CA ASP A 140 0.40 -2.33 -4.63
C ASP A 140 0.78 -2.49 -6.10
N LEU A 141 0.08 -3.39 -6.80
CA LEU A 141 0.28 -3.57 -8.25
C LEU A 141 -0.12 -2.32 -9.03
N ALA A 142 -1.25 -1.69 -8.67
CA ALA A 142 -1.77 -0.51 -9.37
C ALA A 142 -0.84 0.70 -9.20
N VAL A 143 -0.39 1.00 -7.98
CA VAL A 143 0.52 2.14 -7.71
C VAL A 143 1.91 1.93 -8.33
N SER A 144 2.31 0.68 -8.58
CA SER A 144 3.51 0.33 -9.34
C SER A 144 3.34 0.44 -10.86
N GLY A 145 2.18 0.92 -11.34
CA GLY A 145 1.88 1.09 -12.77
C GLY A 145 1.54 -0.19 -13.50
N ALA A 146 1.22 -1.25 -12.78
CA ALA A 146 0.82 -2.52 -13.37
C ALA A 146 -0.70 -2.69 -13.38
N ARG A 147 -1.22 -3.34 -14.40
CA ARG A 147 -2.60 -3.84 -14.40
C ARG A 147 -2.63 -5.18 -13.67
N PRO A 148 -3.30 -5.29 -12.51
CA PRO A 148 -3.44 -6.55 -11.78
C PRO A 148 -4.11 -7.63 -12.64
N VAL A 149 -3.69 -8.89 -12.50
CA VAL A 149 -4.20 -10.00 -13.29
C VAL A 149 -4.65 -11.17 -12.41
N HIS A 150 -3.74 -11.67 -11.59
CA HIS A 150 -3.98 -12.84 -10.76
C HIS A 150 -3.49 -12.63 -9.34
N LEU A 151 -4.19 -13.26 -8.40
CA LEU A 151 -3.81 -13.37 -7.00
C LEU A 151 -3.68 -14.84 -6.60
N SER A 152 -2.81 -15.09 -5.64
CA SER A 152 -2.88 -16.26 -4.76
C SER A 152 -3.34 -15.84 -3.38
N THR A 153 -3.89 -16.78 -2.60
CA THR A 153 -4.27 -16.52 -1.21
C THR A 153 -3.87 -17.69 -0.31
N GLY A 154 -3.22 -17.38 0.80
CA GLY A 154 -2.89 -18.31 1.86
C GLY A 154 -3.67 -17.97 3.13
N PHE A 155 -4.21 -18.99 3.79
CA PHE A 155 -4.90 -18.84 5.07
C PHE A 155 -4.11 -19.54 6.17
N ILE A 156 -3.95 -18.87 7.31
CA ILE A 156 -3.55 -19.49 8.57
C ILE A 156 -4.75 -19.34 9.51
N LEU A 157 -5.41 -20.44 9.82
CA LEU A 157 -6.61 -20.48 10.65
C LEU A 157 -6.28 -21.07 12.02
N GLU A 158 -6.89 -20.54 13.04
CA GLU A 158 -6.82 -21.13 14.38
C GLU A 158 -7.86 -22.25 14.52
N GLU A 159 -7.48 -23.34 15.16
CA GLU A 159 -8.41 -24.44 15.51
C GLU A 159 -9.59 -23.92 16.33
N GLY A 160 -10.81 -24.14 15.82
CA GLY A 160 -12.04 -23.63 16.41
C GLY A 160 -12.56 -22.35 15.75
N PHE A 161 -11.88 -21.83 14.74
CA PHE A 161 -12.39 -20.70 13.97
C PHE A 161 -13.71 -21.06 13.26
N PRO A 162 -14.77 -20.23 13.37
CA PRO A 162 -16.06 -20.56 12.79
C PRO A 162 -16.02 -20.65 11.27
N VAL A 163 -16.50 -21.75 10.69
CA VAL A 163 -16.58 -21.92 9.23
C VAL A 163 -17.49 -20.87 8.60
N GLU A 164 -18.52 -20.39 9.30
CA GLU A 164 -19.41 -19.35 8.79
C GLU A 164 -18.68 -18.00 8.65
N ASP A 165 -17.82 -17.63 9.60
CA ASP A 165 -17.01 -16.43 9.48
C ASP A 165 -15.99 -16.55 8.34
N LEU A 166 -15.40 -17.74 8.14
CA LEU A 166 -14.56 -18.00 6.98
C LEU A 166 -15.33 -17.83 5.66
N ARG A 167 -16.59 -18.31 5.59
CA ARG A 167 -17.44 -18.10 4.41
C ARG A 167 -17.68 -16.63 4.11
N ARG A 168 -17.96 -15.84 5.12
CA ARG A 168 -18.15 -14.37 5.00
C ARG A 168 -16.89 -13.68 4.49
N ILE A 169 -15.74 -14.03 5.05
CA ILE A 169 -14.43 -13.49 4.63
C ILE A 169 -14.16 -13.83 3.16
N VAL A 170 -14.30 -15.11 2.78
CA VAL A 170 -14.06 -15.56 1.41
C VAL A 170 -15.04 -14.94 0.41
N ALA A 171 -16.29 -14.72 0.82
CA ALA A 171 -17.27 -14.01 -0.01
C ALA A 171 -16.87 -12.56 -0.27
N SER A 172 -16.36 -11.84 0.74
CA SER A 172 -15.82 -10.49 0.57
C SER A 172 -14.59 -10.47 -0.35
N MET A 173 -13.68 -11.43 -0.19
CA MET A 173 -12.52 -11.57 -1.10
C MET A 173 -12.97 -11.78 -2.55
N ALA A 174 -13.95 -12.65 -2.77
CA ALA A 174 -14.48 -12.91 -4.11
C ALA A 174 -15.13 -11.66 -4.73
N ALA A 175 -15.85 -10.88 -3.93
CA ALA A 175 -16.48 -9.64 -4.36
C ALA A 175 -15.42 -8.57 -4.72
N ALA A 176 -14.41 -8.37 -3.87
CA ALA A 176 -13.31 -7.44 -4.11
C ALA A 176 -12.49 -7.85 -5.35
N ALA A 177 -12.14 -9.13 -5.50
CA ALA A 177 -11.43 -9.64 -6.68
C ALA A 177 -12.22 -9.42 -7.98
N LYS A 178 -13.54 -9.65 -7.93
CA LYS A 178 -14.43 -9.39 -9.06
C LYS A 178 -14.47 -7.90 -9.41
N ALA A 179 -14.56 -7.01 -8.42
CA ALA A 179 -14.56 -5.58 -8.62
C ALA A 179 -13.24 -5.11 -9.25
N ALA A 180 -12.11 -5.65 -8.80
CA ALA A 180 -10.79 -5.37 -9.33
C ALA A 180 -10.50 -6.03 -10.70
N GLY A 181 -11.40 -6.89 -11.21
CA GLY A 181 -11.18 -7.61 -12.45
C GLY A 181 -10.05 -8.64 -12.39
N VAL A 182 -9.70 -9.12 -11.19
CA VAL A 182 -8.66 -10.12 -10.96
C VAL A 182 -9.25 -11.46 -10.60
N SER A 183 -8.46 -12.53 -10.78
CA SER A 183 -8.85 -13.89 -10.38
C SER A 183 -7.90 -14.41 -9.30
N ILE A 184 -8.46 -14.99 -8.24
CA ILE A 184 -7.70 -15.80 -7.29
C ILE A 184 -7.54 -17.19 -7.92
N VAL A 185 -6.31 -17.55 -8.28
CA VAL A 185 -6.03 -18.73 -9.12
C VAL A 185 -5.42 -19.90 -8.36
N THR A 186 -4.91 -19.65 -7.15
CA THR A 186 -4.31 -20.68 -6.29
C THR A 186 -4.31 -20.23 -4.83
N GLY A 187 -4.02 -21.15 -3.93
CA GLY A 187 -3.92 -20.85 -2.51
C GLY A 187 -3.42 -22.01 -1.67
N ASP A 188 -3.26 -21.77 -0.39
CA ASP A 188 -2.93 -22.78 0.62
C ASP A 188 -3.71 -22.51 1.91
N THR A 189 -3.87 -23.53 2.77
CA THR A 189 -4.52 -23.39 4.06
C THR A 189 -3.72 -24.16 5.11
N LYS A 190 -3.41 -23.50 6.19
CA LYS A 190 -2.83 -24.10 7.39
C LYS A 190 -3.74 -23.88 8.58
N VAL A 191 -3.77 -24.84 9.49
CA VAL A 191 -4.48 -24.72 10.76
C VAL A 191 -3.46 -24.81 11.87
N VAL A 192 -3.48 -23.82 12.77
CA VAL A 192 -2.68 -23.78 13.99
C VAL A 192 -3.54 -24.18 15.19
N GLN A 193 -2.89 -24.67 16.23
CA GLN A 193 -3.57 -25.09 17.47
C GLN A 193 -4.25 -23.88 18.13
N ARG A 194 -5.33 -24.15 18.85
CA ARG A 194 -6.04 -23.18 19.66
C ARG A 194 -5.10 -22.42 20.61
N GLY A 195 -5.24 -21.09 20.69
CA GLY A 195 -4.39 -20.20 21.47
C GLY A 195 -3.00 -19.94 20.85
N LYS A 196 -2.82 -20.26 19.54
CA LYS A 196 -1.58 -20.02 18.79
C LYS A 196 -1.76 -19.04 17.62
N GLY A 197 -2.93 -18.43 17.50
CA GLY A 197 -3.24 -17.41 16.52
C GLY A 197 -4.39 -16.52 17.00
N ASP A 198 -4.76 -15.52 16.20
CA ASP A 198 -5.88 -14.61 16.46
C ASP A 198 -7.06 -14.91 15.51
N GLY A 199 -7.38 -16.17 15.37
CA GLY A 199 -8.48 -16.66 14.54
C GLY A 199 -8.10 -16.86 13.07
N CYS A 200 -7.79 -15.81 12.32
CA CYS A 200 -7.50 -15.90 10.89
C CYS A 200 -6.42 -14.88 10.48
N TYR A 201 -5.40 -15.36 9.79
CA TYR A 201 -4.45 -14.53 9.05
C TYR A 201 -4.55 -14.86 7.57
N ILE A 202 -4.39 -13.85 6.72
CA ILE A 202 -4.42 -14.00 5.26
C ILE A 202 -3.12 -13.46 4.69
N ASN A 203 -2.52 -14.23 3.78
CA ASN A 203 -1.47 -13.75 2.91
C ASN A 203 -1.99 -13.76 1.48
N THR A 204 -1.74 -12.70 0.73
CA THR A 204 -2.00 -12.63 -0.70
C THR A 204 -0.71 -12.32 -1.44
N ALA A 205 -0.54 -12.91 -2.62
CA ALA A 205 0.48 -12.49 -3.56
C ALA A 205 -0.18 -12.19 -4.89
N GLY A 206 0.30 -11.15 -5.57
CA GLY A 206 -0.30 -10.66 -6.79
C GLY A 206 0.69 -10.54 -7.93
N VAL A 207 0.19 -10.79 -9.15
CA VAL A 207 0.91 -10.56 -10.40
C VAL A 207 0.14 -9.59 -11.26
N GLY A 208 0.83 -8.55 -11.76
CA GLY A 208 0.29 -7.57 -12.68
C GLY A 208 1.14 -7.43 -13.94
N LEU A 209 0.52 -7.00 -15.02
CA LEU A 209 1.19 -6.70 -16.28
C LEU A 209 1.59 -5.22 -16.30
N VAL A 210 2.87 -4.94 -16.45
CA VAL A 210 3.38 -3.58 -16.68
C VAL A 210 3.27 -3.27 -18.16
N THR A 211 2.39 -2.33 -18.52
CA THR A 211 2.15 -1.92 -19.90
C THR A 211 2.78 -0.57 -20.18
N GLY A 212 3.41 -0.42 -21.35
CA GLY A 212 4.05 0.84 -21.76
C GLY A 212 5.40 1.11 -21.09
N GLU A 213 5.85 2.35 -21.18
CA GLU A 213 7.14 2.82 -20.67
C GLU A 213 7.04 3.42 -19.25
N LEU A 214 5.92 3.19 -18.55
CA LEU A 214 5.73 3.69 -17.19
C LEU A 214 6.81 3.13 -16.26
N ASN A 215 7.48 4.01 -15.56
CA ASN A 215 8.44 3.71 -14.51
C ASN A 215 8.04 4.49 -13.27
N LEU A 216 7.02 3.98 -12.58
CA LEU A 216 6.53 4.58 -11.34
C LEU A 216 7.31 4.00 -10.16
N GLY A 217 7.68 4.87 -9.23
CA GLY A 217 8.39 4.50 -8.02
C GLY A 217 8.81 5.73 -7.25
N VAL A 218 9.02 5.58 -5.96
CA VAL A 218 9.40 6.70 -5.06
C VAL A 218 10.69 7.39 -5.54
N ALA A 219 11.64 6.63 -6.08
CA ALA A 219 12.91 7.15 -6.56
C ALA A 219 12.79 8.00 -7.84
N THR A 220 11.66 7.95 -8.55
CA THR A 220 11.43 8.71 -9.79
C THR A 220 10.76 10.06 -9.56
N ALA A 221 10.24 10.32 -8.35
CA ALA A 221 9.59 11.58 -8.01
C ALA A 221 10.55 12.78 -8.10
N ARG A 222 10.08 13.89 -8.67
CA ARG A 222 10.87 15.09 -8.94
C ARG A 222 10.19 16.35 -8.40
N PRO A 223 10.95 17.39 -8.05
CA PRO A 223 10.36 18.70 -7.78
C PRO A 223 9.52 19.20 -8.96
N GLY A 224 8.27 19.58 -8.67
CA GLY A 224 7.30 20.01 -9.67
C GLY A 224 6.27 18.92 -10.03
N ASP A 225 6.44 17.68 -9.58
CA ASP A 225 5.43 16.64 -9.74
C ASP A 225 4.20 16.95 -8.89
N ALA A 226 3.01 16.65 -9.42
CA ALA A 226 1.78 16.77 -8.68
C ALA A 226 1.63 15.63 -7.67
N VAL A 227 1.26 15.97 -6.44
CA VAL A 227 0.91 15.00 -5.40
C VAL A 227 -0.59 14.80 -5.40
N ILE A 228 -1.04 13.58 -5.66
CA ILE A 228 -2.45 13.22 -5.71
C ILE A 228 -2.76 12.27 -4.55
N VAL A 229 -3.87 12.52 -3.86
CA VAL A 229 -4.39 11.64 -2.80
C VAL A 229 -5.68 11.02 -3.31
N SER A 230 -5.77 9.69 -3.31
CA SER A 230 -6.91 8.94 -3.83
C SER A 230 -8.15 8.96 -2.93
N GLY A 231 -8.00 9.36 -1.67
CA GLY A 231 -9.08 9.37 -0.68
C GLY A 231 -8.58 9.73 0.71
N PRO A 232 -9.37 9.45 1.76
CA PRO A 232 -8.96 9.61 3.14
C PRO A 232 -7.66 8.88 3.45
N VAL A 233 -6.94 9.33 4.48
CA VAL A 233 -5.66 8.75 4.90
C VAL A 233 -5.70 8.44 6.39
N GLY A 234 -5.58 7.15 6.74
CA GLY A 234 -5.50 6.69 8.13
C GLY A 234 -6.82 6.28 8.77
N ASP A 235 -7.93 6.36 8.06
CA ASP A 235 -9.25 6.02 8.59
C ASP A 235 -9.34 4.55 8.99
N HIS A 236 -8.70 3.63 8.25
CA HIS A 236 -8.61 2.23 8.64
C HIS A 236 -7.99 2.06 10.02
N GLY A 237 -6.82 2.65 10.25
CA GLY A 237 -6.11 2.52 11.53
C GLY A 237 -6.93 3.05 12.70
N ILE A 238 -7.55 4.22 12.54
CA ILE A 238 -8.39 4.84 13.59
C ILE A 238 -9.64 3.99 13.82
N THR A 239 -10.31 3.50 12.76
CA THR A 239 -11.47 2.61 12.88
C THR A 239 -11.14 1.37 13.71
N ILE A 240 -9.99 0.72 13.45
CA ILE A 240 -9.57 -0.45 14.22
C ILE A 240 -9.28 -0.10 15.68
N MET A 241 -8.67 1.03 15.96
CA MET A 241 -8.41 1.48 17.35
C MET A 241 -9.71 1.79 18.09
N LEU A 242 -10.70 2.38 17.44
CA LEU A 242 -12.04 2.61 17.99
C LEU A 242 -12.74 1.29 18.33
N GLU A 243 -12.73 0.32 17.39
CA GLU A 243 -13.35 -1.00 17.59
C GLU A 243 -12.69 -1.81 18.72
N ARG A 244 -11.40 -1.54 19.00
CA ARG A 244 -10.67 -2.13 20.14
C ARG A 244 -10.91 -1.42 21.46
N GLY A 245 -11.57 -0.24 21.44
CA GLY A 245 -11.70 0.61 22.61
C GLY A 245 -10.37 1.23 23.08
N GLU A 246 -9.39 1.36 22.20
CA GLU A 246 -8.09 1.95 22.50
C GLU A 246 -8.12 3.49 22.50
N LEU A 247 -9.19 4.08 21.94
CA LEU A 247 -9.44 5.51 21.93
C LEU A 247 -10.70 5.82 22.72
N ASP A 248 -10.59 6.72 23.69
CA ASP A 248 -11.75 7.29 24.41
C ASP A 248 -12.39 8.41 23.56
N LEU A 249 -12.92 8.01 22.42
CA LEU A 249 -13.53 8.90 21.43
C LEU A 249 -14.74 8.20 20.81
N GLU A 250 -15.90 8.87 20.83
CA GLU A 250 -17.08 8.46 20.08
C GLU A 250 -17.04 9.10 18.68
N ALA A 251 -16.79 8.30 17.66
CA ALA A 251 -16.83 8.73 16.27
C ALA A 251 -17.41 7.63 15.39
N GLU A 252 -18.28 8.01 14.45
CA GLU A 252 -18.72 7.13 13.38
C GLU A 252 -17.69 7.20 12.23
N LEU A 253 -16.69 6.34 12.28
CA LEU A 253 -15.66 6.24 11.27
C LEU A 253 -15.70 4.85 10.64
N VAL A 254 -15.51 4.79 9.34
CA VAL A 254 -15.40 3.53 8.58
C VAL A 254 -14.02 3.43 7.96
N SER A 255 -13.54 2.21 7.79
CA SER A 255 -12.27 1.96 7.11
C SER A 255 -12.29 2.54 5.69
N ASP A 256 -11.20 3.18 5.31
CA ASP A 256 -10.93 3.69 3.96
C ASP A 256 -10.43 2.61 2.99
N THR A 257 -10.51 1.33 3.37
CA THR A 257 -10.13 0.21 2.48
C THR A 257 -10.98 0.23 1.21
N ALA A 258 -10.34 0.47 0.09
CA ALA A 258 -10.97 0.58 -1.22
C ALA A 258 -9.98 0.26 -2.34
N PRO A 259 -10.44 -0.17 -3.52
CA PRO A 259 -9.57 -0.30 -4.68
C PRO A 259 -9.18 1.07 -5.26
N VAL A 260 -7.92 1.21 -5.68
CA VAL A 260 -7.38 2.42 -6.34
C VAL A 260 -6.94 2.18 -7.79
N HIS A 261 -7.33 1.04 -8.36
CA HIS A 261 -7.01 0.63 -9.73
C HIS A 261 -8.01 1.12 -10.77
#